data_a22c6f5220e85c934c1367ad5a36b52e
#
_entry.id   a22c6f5220e85c934c1367ad5a36b52e
#
_cell.length_a   1.000
_cell.length_b   1.000
_cell.length_c   1.000
_cell.angle_alpha   90.00
_cell.angle_beta   90.00
_cell.angle_gamma   90.00
#
_symmetry.space_group_name_H-M   'P 1'
#
loop_
_entity.id
_entity.type
_entity.pdbx_description
1 polymer ?
#
loop_
_entity_poly.entity_id
_entity_poly.type
_entity_poly.pdbx_seq_one_letter_code
_entity_poly.pdbx_strand_id
1 'polypeptide(L)'
;MIERNNKIKSIKKDRIKISSIKDFNKMLQKEDYNVGLLSEIEFKKEIINEFNINNKIYEEIYKILDKGNITYKVRGVKEFIDYIECEIIFEDEHNKLCEKINKIKTLIIDRVEYERILTTQDDVEHILKIIEETKKSISTKINEEGKIKLEALEDEINRDYVYAKDIELLKSMIICNNKNVKEEYDEKSQTKTLFIEIPQKIGFDYVKAEKGTVEYHQHIKSYIPRMRRLIKNLDKYIIESNNNTYKINQSSAIQDSVNMAVVLYNGKEFRAVSGKNDIENSCTLIPPGQECFESCKVNKLGKLGIGYNRINDSEKKILEKIHSLISDGSLIDEGQLILYSKWEPCPSCYYVISQFIKKYPKINLKVMYYKEYGEK
;
A
#
# COMPACT_ATOMS: atom_id res chain seq x y z
N MET A 1 -22.04 45.10 -2.26
CA MET A 1 -21.52 44.14 -1.28
C MET A 1 -20.32 43.44 -1.91
N ILE A 2 -19.13 43.74 -1.42
CA ILE A 2 -17.86 43.21 -1.96
C ILE A 2 -17.51 41.99 -1.12
N GLU A 3 -17.63 40.80 -1.70
CA GLU A 3 -17.15 39.54 -1.08
C GLU A 3 -15.63 39.54 -1.02
N ARG A 4 -15.08 39.58 0.18
CA ARG A 4 -13.65 39.42 0.45
C ARG A 4 -13.32 37.94 0.34
N ASN A 5 -12.71 37.53 -0.79
CA ASN A 5 -12.02 36.24 -0.94
C ASN A 5 -10.80 36.20 0.01
N ASN A 6 -10.98 35.68 1.21
CA ASN A 6 -9.86 35.31 2.10
C ASN A 6 -9.23 34.00 1.62
N LYS A 7 -8.39 34.07 0.59
CA LYS A 7 -7.39 33.04 0.35
C LYS A 7 -6.32 33.17 1.42
N ILE A 8 -6.39 32.35 2.46
CA ILE A 8 -5.29 32.14 3.41
C ILE A 8 -4.17 31.47 2.60
N LYS A 9 -3.23 32.28 2.10
CA LYS A 9 -1.96 31.78 1.60
C LYS A 9 -1.25 31.16 2.81
N SER A 10 -1.11 29.83 2.84
CA SER A 10 -0.23 29.18 3.78
C SER A 10 1.19 29.72 3.53
N ILE A 11 1.66 30.59 4.41
CA ILE A 11 3.04 31.08 4.41
C ILE A 11 3.89 29.81 4.65
N LYS A 12 4.63 29.35 3.64
CA LYS A 12 5.63 28.31 3.81
C LYS A 12 6.67 28.87 4.77
N LYS A 13 6.61 28.47 6.06
CA LYS A 13 7.68 28.80 7.02
C LYS A 13 8.99 28.21 6.46
N ASP A 14 10.00 29.05 6.32
CA ASP A 14 11.34 28.60 5.92
C ASP A 14 11.84 27.57 6.93
N ARG A 15 12.44 26.49 6.41
CA ARG A 15 12.99 25.42 7.27
C ARG A 15 14.27 25.89 7.92
N ILE A 16 14.39 25.64 9.21
CA ILE A 16 15.58 25.92 10.02
C ILE A 16 16.54 24.73 9.90
N LYS A 17 17.83 25.01 9.87
CA LYS A 17 18.88 24.01 9.88
C LYS A 17 19.38 23.80 11.30
N ILE A 18 19.45 22.54 11.75
CA ILE A 18 19.98 22.13 13.05
C ILE A 18 21.09 21.12 12.81
N SER A 19 22.30 21.44 13.25
CA SER A 19 23.46 20.54 13.15
C SER A 19 24.26 20.46 14.45
N SER A 20 23.90 21.26 15.46
CA SER A 20 24.62 21.32 16.72
C SER A 20 23.66 21.58 17.90
N ILE A 21 24.13 21.30 19.13
CA ILE A 21 23.43 21.66 20.37
C ILE A 21 23.14 23.15 20.42
N LYS A 22 24.07 23.96 19.91
CA LYS A 22 23.88 25.43 19.86
C LYS A 22 22.70 25.82 18.96
N ASP A 23 22.53 25.17 17.81
CA ASP A 23 21.41 25.43 16.90
C ASP A 23 20.10 24.99 17.52
N PHE A 24 20.09 23.84 18.20
CA PHE A 24 18.94 23.33 18.94
C PHE A 24 18.49 24.29 20.05
N ASN A 25 19.43 24.75 20.88
CA ASN A 25 19.14 25.73 21.94
C ASN A 25 18.63 27.06 21.38
N LYS A 26 19.19 27.56 20.28
CA LYS A 26 18.67 28.76 19.60
C LYS A 26 17.25 28.57 19.09
N MET A 27 16.92 27.37 18.60
CA MET A 27 15.57 27.09 18.12
C MET A 27 14.58 27.01 19.27
N LEU A 28 14.95 26.38 20.40
CA LEU A 28 14.14 26.37 21.62
C LEU A 28 13.85 27.80 22.09
N GLN A 29 14.86 28.68 22.18
CA GLN A 29 14.68 30.08 22.56
C GLN A 29 13.76 30.84 21.59
N LYS A 30 13.87 30.58 20.30
CA LYS A 30 13.01 31.20 19.26
C LYS A 30 11.54 30.78 19.36
N GLU A 31 11.28 29.62 19.94
CA GLU A 31 9.94 29.09 20.20
C GLU A 31 9.47 29.33 21.65
N ASP A 32 10.12 30.33 22.36
CA ASP A 32 9.78 30.78 23.71
C ASP A 32 10.00 29.74 24.82
N TYR A 33 10.81 28.70 24.57
CA TYR A 33 11.23 27.77 25.61
C TYR A 33 12.37 28.37 26.46
N ASN A 34 12.25 28.27 27.78
CA ASN A 34 13.21 28.86 28.72
C ASN A 34 14.44 27.95 28.88
N VAL A 35 15.51 28.23 28.15
CA VAL A 35 16.76 27.41 28.12
C VAL A 35 17.95 28.08 28.82
N GLY A 36 17.77 29.27 29.41
CA GLY A 36 18.93 30.15 29.70
C GLY A 36 19.55 30.02 31.08
N LEU A 37 18.92 29.35 32.06
CA LEU A 37 19.34 29.40 33.48
C LEU A 37 19.30 28.04 34.20
N LEU A 38 19.05 26.97 33.46
CA LEU A 38 18.87 25.63 34.05
C LEU A 38 20.20 24.87 34.10
N SER A 39 20.40 24.10 35.15
CA SER A 39 21.44 23.07 35.16
C SER A 39 21.13 22.01 34.09
N GLU A 40 22.13 21.27 33.63
CA GLU A 40 21.97 20.22 32.63
C GLU A 40 20.89 19.18 33.02
N ILE A 41 20.79 18.85 34.31
CA ILE A 41 19.81 17.91 34.83
C ILE A 41 18.39 18.48 34.77
N GLU A 42 18.23 19.75 35.12
CA GLU A 42 16.93 20.45 35.06
C GLU A 42 16.48 20.63 33.63
N PHE A 43 17.38 21.03 32.73
CA PHE A 43 17.11 21.16 31.31
C PHE A 43 16.66 19.83 30.69
N LYS A 44 17.35 18.73 31.01
CA LYS A 44 16.95 17.40 30.57
C LYS A 44 15.52 17.05 31.02
N LYS A 45 15.18 17.31 32.30
CA LYS A 45 13.85 17.04 32.83
C LYS A 45 12.80 17.87 32.13
N GLU A 46 13.06 19.14 31.89
CA GLU A 46 12.12 20.02 31.20
C GLU A 46 11.87 19.59 29.76
N ILE A 47 12.90 19.28 28.97
CA ILE A 47 12.74 18.82 27.61
C ILE A 47 11.94 17.49 27.55
N ILE A 48 12.24 16.56 28.44
CA ILE A 48 11.52 15.28 28.51
C ILE A 48 10.03 15.51 28.83
N ASN A 49 9.72 16.37 29.78
CA ASN A 49 8.34 16.63 30.18
C ASN A 49 7.59 17.45 29.14
N GLU A 50 8.19 18.53 28.62
CA GLU A 50 7.54 19.43 27.66
C GLU A 50 7.17 18.73 26.36
N PHE A 51 8.07 17.89 25.84
CA PHE A 51 7.86 17.16 24.58
C PHE A 51 7.32 15.75 24.78
N ASN A 52 7.08 15.33 26.03
CA ASN A 52 6.61 13.98 26.38
C ASN A 52 7.47 12.86 25.74
N ILE A 53 8.78 13.04 25.77
CA ILE A 53 9.74 12.08 25.23
C ILE A 53 10.39 11.25 26.35
N ASN A 54 10.97 10.11 25.99
CA ASN A 54 11.70 9.29 26.93
C ASN A 54 13.20 9.63 26.94
N ASN A 55 13.92 9.10 27.94
CA ASN A 55 15.37 9.30 28.07
C ASN A 55 16.15 8.86 26.83
N LYS A 56 15.76 7.77 26.16
CA LYS A 56 16.46 7.25 24.97
C LYS A 56 16.45 8.28 23.84
N ILE A 57 15.30 8.94 23.61
CA ILE A 57 15.16 9.99 22.57
C ILE A 57 16.03 11.18 22.94
N TYR A 58 16.00 11.64 24.20
CA TYR A 58 16.82 12.75 24.66
C TYR A 58 18.34 12.48 24.46
N GLU A 59 18.82 11.32 24.90
CA GLU A 59 20.24 10.96 24.75
C GLU A 59 20.64 10.86 23.25
N GLU A 60 19.78 10.35 22.39
CA GLU A 60 20.08 10.26 20.96
C GLU A 60 20.10 11.65 20.30
N ILE A 61 19.25 12.59 20.71
CA ILE A 61 19.30 13.99 20.27
C ILE A 61 20.70 14.57 20.57
N TYR A 62 21.16 14.46 21.80
CA TYR A 62 22.44 15.00 22.20
C TYR A 62 23.61 14.34 21.48
N LYS A 63 23.61 13.02 21.37
CA LYS A 63 24.62 12.24 20.66
C LYS A 63 24.74 12.63 19.18
N ILE A 64 23.61 12.88 18.51
CA ILE A 64 23.57 13.29 17.10
C ILE A 64 24.11 14.72 16.96
N LEU A 65 23.69 15.62 17.82
CA LEU A 65 24.08 17.03 17.78
C LEU A 65 25.54 17.27 18.21
N ASP A 66 26.04 16.45 19.12
CA ASP A 66 27.45 16.48 19.53
C ASP A 66 28.38 16.05 18.39
N LYS A 67 28.01 15.02 17.63
CA LYS A 67 28.75 14.58 16.45
C LYS A 67 28.76 15.61 15.31
N GLY A 68 27.69 16.40 15.18
CA GLY A 68 27.58 17.53 14.24
C GLY A 68 27.69 17.19 12.74
N ASN A 69 27.64 15.90 12.39
CA ASN A 69 27.87 15.42 11.02
C ASN A 69 26.59 15.38 10.15
N ILE A 70 25.43 15.66 10.73
CA ILE A 70 24.15 15.67 10.04
C ILE A 70 23.47 17.02 10.23
N THR A 71 22.92 17.57 9.14
CA THR A 71 22.15 18.81 9.19
C THR A 71 20.68 18.51 8.97
N TYR A 72 19.86 18.70 9.99
CA TYR A 72 18.41 18.53 9.91
C TYR A 72 17.71 19.79 9.40
N LYS A 73 16.81 19.63 8.43
CA LYS A 73 15.99 20.72 7.86
C LYS A 73 14.56 20.60 8.38
N VAL A 74 14.23 21.40 9.42
CA VAL A 74 12.97 21.28 10.16
C VAL A 74 12.23 22.62 10.28
N ARG A 75 10.93 22.60 10.60
CA ARG A 75 10.09 23.79 10.84
C ARG A 75 10.14 24.28 12.26
N GLY A 76 10.54 23.43 13.21
CA GLY A 76 10.59 23.71 14.62
C GLY A 76 11.09 22.54 15.45
N VAL A 77 11.17 22.74 16.79
CA VAL A 77 11.67 21.78 17.77
C VAL A 77 10.90 20.47 17.69
N LYS A 78 9.56 20.53 17.65
CA LYS A 78 8.71 19.34 17.61
C LYS A 78 9.00 18.48 16.37
N GLU A 79 9.10 19.07 15.16
CA GLU A 79 9.41 18.32 13.95
C GLU A 79 10.82 17.69 14.02
N PHE A 80 11.77 18.36 14.67
CA PHE A 80 13.10 17.81 14.90
C PHE A 80 13.06 16.56 15.80
N ILE A 81 12.34 16.65 16.92
CA ILE A 81 12.16 15.54 17.84
C ILE A 81 11.42 14.37 17.14
N ASP A 82 10.36 14.66 16.39
CA ASP A 82 9.61 13.67 15.61
C ASP A 82 10.54 12.94 14.59
N TYR A 83 11.54 13.64 14.03
CA TYR A 83 12.51 13.05 13.13
C TYR A 83 13.43 12.08 13.87
N ILE A 84 13.97 12.46 15.01
CA ILE A 84 14.86 11.59 15.81
C ILE A 84 14.09 10.36 16.30
N GLU A 85 12.86 10.53 16.78
CA GLU A 85 12.01 9.42 17.19
C GLU A 85 11.73 8.45 16.03
N CYS A 86 11.42 8.99 14.84
CA CYS A 86 11.20 8.20 13.64
C CYS A 86 12.45 7.42 13.22
N GLU A 87 13.66 8.03 13.35
CA GLU A 87 14.94 7.36 13.07
C GLU A 87 15.19 6.19 14.03
N ILE A 88 14.95 6.39 15.31
CA ILE A 88 15.10 5.31 16.32
C ILE A 88 14.18 4.15 16.01
N ILE A 89 12.90 4.43 15.74
CA ILE A 89 11.91 3.40 15.40
C ILE A 89 12.31 2.67 14.11
N PHE A 90 12.76 3.42 13.10
CA PHE A 90 13.20 2.85 11.83
C PHE A 90 14.39 1.92 12.00
N GLU A 91 15.41 2.32 12.77
CA GLU A 91 16.58 1.49 13.06
C GLU A 91 16.21 0.22 13.84
N ASP A 92 15.32 0.33 14.83
CA ASP A 92 14.82 -0.81 15.60
C ASP A 92 14.08 -1.82 14.70
N GLU A 93 13.18 -1.35 13.83
CA GLU A 93 12.44 -2.23 12.91
C GLU A 93 13.34 -2.82 11.81
N HIS A 94 14.32 -2.04 11.31
CA HIS A 94 15.32 -2.52 10.38
C HIS A 94 16.13 -3.67 10.98
N ASN A 95 16.64 -3.50 12.21
CA ASN A 95 17.42 -4.52 12.89
C ASN A 95 16.63 -5.80 13.13
N LYS A 96 15.37 -5.70 13.60
CA LYS A 96 14.48 -6.86 13.77
C LYS A 96 14.25 -7.61 12.44
N LEU A 97 14.06 -6.86 11.34
CA LEU A 97 13.88 -7.47 10.02
C LEU A 97 15.18 -8.13 9.56
N CYS A 98 16.33 -7.52 9.78
CA CYS A 98 17.64 -8.10 9.47
C CYS A 98 17.91 -9.38 10.26
N GLU A 99 17.59 -9.43 11.55
CA GLU A 99 17.71 -10.64 12.38
C GLU A 99 16.87 -11.79 11.81
N LYS A 100 15.68 -11.47 11.27
CA LYS A 100 14.82 -12.46 10.62
C LYS A 100 15.40 -12.94 9.29
N ILE A 101 15.88 -12.03 8.46
CA ILE A 101 16.44 -12.31 7.14
C ILE A 101 17.77 -13.07 7.25
N ASN A 102 18.62 -12.76 8.24
CA ASN A 102 19.92 -13.40 8.43
C ASN A 102 19.85 -14.90 8.76
N LYS A 103 18.66 -15.43 9.08
CA LYS A 103 18.43 -16.87 9.21
C LYS A 103 18.36 -17.57 7.84
N ILE A 104 18.25 -16.81 6.76
CA ILE A 104 18.13 -17.27 5.39
C ILE A 104 19.49 -17.13 4.71
N LYS A 105 20.00 -18.18 4.07
CA LYS A 105 21.24 -18.13 3.30
C LYS A 105 21.00 -17.60 1.88
N THR A 106 19.97 -18.13 1.23
CA THR A 106 19.61 -17.78 -0.15
C THR A 106 18.12 -17.53 -0.25
N LEU A 107 17.73 -16.43 -0.89
CA LEU A 107 16.34 -16.08 -1.17
C LEU A 107 16.11 -16.08 -2.68
N ILE A 108 15.11 -16.83 -3.11
CA ILE A 108 14.63 -16.86 -4.48
C ILE A 108 13.31 -16.09 -4.53
N ILE A 109 13.21 -15.13 -5.44
CA ILE A 109 11.98 -14.34 -5.62
C ILE A 109 11.47 -14.51 -7.04
N ASP A 110 10.31 -15.14 -7.18
CA ASP A 110 9.60 -15.29 -8.45
C ASP A 110 8.55 -14.20 -8.60
N ARG A 111 8.47 -13.62 -9.77
CA ARG A 111 7.44 -12.68 -10.16
C ARG A 111 6.96 -12.97 -11.58
N VAL A 112 5.68 -13.18 -11.76
CA VAL A 112 5.06 -13.27 -13.09
C VAL A 112 4.95 -11.87 -13.70
N GLU A 113 5.46 -11.70 -14.92
CA GLU A 113 5.47 -10.44 -15.66
C GLU A 113 4.51 -10.48 -16.86
N TYR A 114 3.21 -10.41 -16.59
CA TYR A 114 2.15 -10.51 -17.60
C TYR A 114 2.22 -9.46 -18.73
N GLU A 115 2.98 -8.37 -18.54
CA GLU A 115 3.01 -7.25 -19.50
C GLU A 115 4.00 -7.42 -20.63
N ARG A 116 4.84 -8.45 -20.61
CA ARG A 116 5.79 -8.72 -21.69
C ARG A 116 5.10 -9.23 -22.95
N ILE A 117 3.93 -9.87 -22.84
CA ILE A 117 3.14 -10.32 -23.98
C ILE A 117 1.94 -9.40 -24.16
N LEU A 118 1.97 -8.58 -25.21
CA LEU A 118 0.82 -7.82 -25.63
C LEU A 118 -0.18 -8.75 -26.31
N THR A 119 -1.35 -8.91 -25.70
CA THR A 119 -2.47 -9.65 -26.30
C THR A 119 -3.54 -8.67 -26.69
N THR A 120 -4.16 -8.90 -27.86
CA THR A 120 -5.26 -8.13 -28.39
C THR A 120 -6.61 -8.76 -28.04
N GLN A 121 -7.64 -7.97 -28.01
CA GLN A 121 -9.03 -8.40 -27.86
C GLN A 121 -9.84 -7.80 -28.99
N ASP A 122 -10.77 -8.59 -29.54
CA ASP A 122 -11.69 -8.14 -30.56
C ASP A 122 -12.81 -7.27 -29.98
N ASP A 123 -13.52 -6.53 -30.82
CA ASP A 123 -14.70 -5.70 -30.47
C ASP A 123 -14.48 -4.61 -29.41
N VAL A 124 -13.26 -4.09 -29.29
CA VAL A 124 -12.91 -3.07 -28.28
C VAL A 124 -13.81 -1.83 -28.35
N GLU A 125 -14.16 -1.34 -29.54
CA GLU A 125 -15.02 -0.16 -29.71
C GLU A 125 -16.44 -0.39 -29.14
N HIS A 126 -17.02 -1.53 -29.45
CA HIS A 126 -18.34 -1.88 -28.96
C HIS A 126 -18.36 -1.99 -27.43
N ILE A 127 -17.35 -2.67 -26.86
CA ILE A 127 -17.22 -2.83 -25.40
C ILE A 127 -17.02 -1.48 -24.71
N LEU A 128 -16.19 -0.57 -25.26
CA LEU A 128 -16.00 0.77 -24.73
C LEU A 128 -17.29 1.57 -24.65
N LYS A 129 -18.15 1.51 -25.69
CA LYS A 129 -19.44 2.18 -25.69
C LYS A 129 -20.35 1.69 -24.56
N ILE A 130 -20.44 0.37 -24.38
CA ILE A 130 -21.20 -0.24 -23.28
C ILE A 130 -20.69 0.22 -21.92
N ILE A 131 -19.35 0.25 -21.74
CA ILE A 131 -18.69 0.69 -20.51
C ILE A 131 -19.04 2.14 -20.18
N GLU A 132 -18.95 3.04 -21.15
CA GLU A 132 -19.24 4.47 -20.96
C GLU A 132 -20.70 4.72 -20.59
N GLU A 133 -21.64 4.05 -21.27
CA GLU A 133 -23.06 4.13 -20.96
C GLU A 133 -23.36 3.60 -19.55
N THR A 134 -22.80 2.46 -19.20
CA THR A 134 -22.94 1.85 -17.88
C THR A 134 -22.39 2.76 -16.78
N LYS A 135 -21.15 3.23 -16.93
CA LYS A 135 -20.49 4.14 -15.98
C LYS A 135 -21.34 5.38 -15.69
N LYS A 136 -21.84 6.05 -16.74
CA LYS A 136 -22.64 7.27 -16.60
C LYS A 136 -23.93 7.04 -15.82
N SER A 137 -24.54 5.87 -15.95
CA SER A 137 -25.87 5.59 -15.37
C SER A 137 -25.82 5.19 -13.89
N ILE A 138 -24.74 4.55 -13.43
CA ILE A 138 -24.74 3.89 -12.11
C ILE A 138 -23.65 4.35 -11.15
N SER A 139 -22.63 5.11 -11.63
CA SER A 139 -21.43 5.40 -10.83
C SER A 139 -21.50 6.76 -10.13
N THR A 140 -21.12 6.77 -8.85
CA THR A 140 -21.03 7.97 -8.01
C THR A 140 -19.85 7.89 -7.04
N LYS A 141 -19.48 9.02 -6.43
CA LYS A 141 -18.51 9.03 -5.33
C LYS A 141 -19.10 8.36 -4.09
N ILE A 142 -18.23 7.74 -3.31
CA ILE A 142 -18.58 6.96 -2.13
C ILE A 142 -19.13 7.83 -1.00
N ASN A 143 -20.05 7.28 -0.22
CA ASN A 143 -20.55 7.86 1.03
C ASN A 143 -19.72 7.39 2.25
N GLU A 144 -19.96 7.95 3.42
CA GLU A 144 -19.23 7.59 4.65
C GLU A 144 -19.46 6.12 5.06
N GLU A 145 -20.65 5.57 4.88
CA GLU A 145 -20.91 4.14 5.16
C GLU A 145 -20.00 3.23 4.35
N GLY A 146 -19.88 3.49 3.04
CA GLY A 146 -19.03 2.71 2.15
C GLY A 146 -17.54 2.84 2.50
N LYS A 147 -17.09 4.06 2.90
CA LYS A 147 -15.71 4.26 3.35
C LYS A 147 -15.39 3.40 4.57
N ILE A 148 -16.23 3.44 5.60
CA ILE A 148 -16.04 2.65 6.83
C ILE A 148 -15.93 1.16 6.51
N LYS A 149 -16.78 0.65 5.60
CA LYS A 149 -16.74 -0.76 5.20
C LYS A 149 -15.45 -1.13 4.46
N LEU A 150 -14.98 -0.28 3.57
CA LEU A 150 -13.72 -0.50 2.85
C LEU A 150 -12.50 -0.39 3.76
N GLU A 151 -12.49 0.56 4.69
CA GLU A 151 -11.43 0.73 5.69
C GLU A 151 -11.35 -0.49 6.61
N ALA A 152 -12.49 -1.00 7.09
CA ALA A 152 -12.52 -2.21 7.91
C ALA A 152 -11.95 -3.42 7.16
N LEU A 153 -12.29 -3.57 5.87
CA LEU A 153 -11.73 -4.62 5.02
C LEU A 153 -10.23 -4.42 4.78
N GLU A 154 -9.77 -3.19 4.55
CA GLU A 154 -8.35 -2.86 4.39
C GLU A 154 -7.54 -3.17 5.65
N ASP A 155 -8.07 -2.85 6.82
CA ASP A 155 -7.43 -3.14 8.11
C ASP A 155 -7.31 -4.65 8.36
N GLU A 156 -8.31 -5.43 7.98
CA GLU A 156 -8.26 -6.90 8.06
C GLU A 156 -7.14 -7.46 7.18
N ILE A 157 -7.03 -6.97 5.92
CA ILE A 157 -5.96 -7.34 5.00
C ILE A 157 -4.60 -6.93 5.55
N ASN A 158 -4.46 -5.71 6.07
CA ASN A 158 -3.19 -5.20 6.62
C ASN A 158 -2.63 -6.06 7.76
N ARG A 159 -3.49 -6.76 8.51
CA ARG A 159 -3.06 -7.61 9.64
C ARG A 159 -2.38 -8.89 9.19
N ASP A 160 -2.82 -9.48 8.08
CA ASP A 160 -2.53 -10.88 7.76
C ASP A 160 -1.74 -11.09 6.47
N TYR A 161 -1.55 -10.04 5.67
CA TYR A 161 -0.90 -10.16 4.36
C TYR A 161 0.38 -9.34 4.23
N VAL A 162 1.24 -9.75 3.29
CA VAL A 162 2.37 -8.97 2.83
C VAL A 162 2.02 -8.35 1.49
N TYR A 163 2.23 -7.05 1.35
CA TYR A 163 1.99 -6.34 0.11
C TYR A 163 3.18 -6.46 -0.84
N ALA A 164 2.91 -6.39 -2.14
CA ALA A 164 3.96 -6.45 -3.16
C ALA A 164 5.04 -5.35 -2.98
N LYS A 165 4.65 -4.16 -2.52
CA LYS A 165 5.60 -3.10 -2.18
C LYS A 165 6.44 -3.40 -0.93
N ASP A 166 5.97 -4.25 -0.02
CA ASP A 166 6.79 -4.72 1.10
C ASP A 166 7.88 -5.66 0.59
N ILE A 167 7.56 -6.55 -0.37
CA ILE A 167 8.56 -7.38 -1.05
C ILE A 167 9.55 -6.52 -1.85
N GLU A 168 9.11 -5.44 -2.49
CA GLU A 168 10.03 -4.51 -3.17
C GLU A 168 10.96 -3.79 -2.17
N LEU A 169 10.48 -3.45 -0.98
CA LEU A 169 11.34 -2.92 0.09
C LEU A 169 12.36 -3.97 0.52
N LEU A 170 11.94 -5.20 0.80
CA LEU A 170 12.82 -6.31 1.14
C LEU A 170 13.90 -6.50 0.08
N LYS A 171 13.52 -6.54 -1.21
CA LYS A 171 14.46 -6.63 -2.33
C LYS A 171 15.45 -5.48 -2.33
N SER A 172 14.99 -4.23 -2.16
CA SER A 172 15.88 -3.08 -2.16
C SER A 172 16.90 -3.12 -1.01
N MET A 173 16.50 -3.62 0.16
CA MET A 173 17.40 -3.81 1.31
C MET A 173 18.51 -4.82 1.02
N ILE A 174 18.15 -6.01 0.49
CA ILE A 174 19.10 -7.13 0.32
C ILE A 174 19.90 -7.06 -0.98
N ILE A 175 19.42 -6.35 -2.00
CA ILE A 175 20.11 -6.20 -3.30
C ILE A 175 21.04 -4.98 -3.29
N CYS A 176 20.78 -3.96 -2.46
CA CYS A 176 21.60 -2.77 -2.41
C CYS A 176 23.04 -3.14 -2.03
N ASN A 177 24.00 -2.81 -2.92
CA ASN A 177 25.41 -3.14 -2.79
C ASN A 177 25.75 -4.65 -2.74
N ASN A 178 24.79 -5.52 -3.05
CA ASN A 178 24.99 -6.96 -3.11
C ASN A 178 25.41 -7.39 -4.54
N LYS A 179 26.60 -8.01 -4.64
CA LYS A 179 27.14 -8.51 -5.93
C LYS A 179 26.65 -9.91 -6.27
N ASN A 180 26.10 -10.64 -5.31
CA ASN A 180 25.70 -12.05 -5.46
C ASN A 180 24.19 -12.14 -5.77
N VAL A 181 23.76 -11.49 -6.84
CA VAL A 181 22.38 -11.52 -7.35
C VAL A 181 22.41 -12.00 -8.79
N LYS A 182 21.65 -13.06 -9.09
CA LYS A 182 21.43 -13.56 -10.46
C LYS A 182 19.98 -13.37 -10.85
N GLU A 183 19.74 -13.03 -12.09
CA GLU A 183 18.42 -12.87 -12.66
C GLU A 183 18.22 -13.84 -13.81
N GLU A 184 17.10 -14.58 -13.80
CA GLU A 184 16.68 -15.48 -14.87
C GLU A 184 15.26 -15.13 -15.29
N TYR A 185 14.94 -15.36 -16.56
CA TYR A 185 13.61 -15.18 -17.10
C TYR A 185 13.18 -16.40 -17.91
N ASP A 186 12.05 -16.99 -17.54
CA ASP A 186 11.41 -18.08 -18.27
C ASP A 186 10.29 -17.52 -19.16
N GLU A 187 10.47 -17.60 -20.46
CA GLU A 187 9.49 -17.10 -21.44
C GLU A 187 8.18 -17.90 -21.43
N LYS A 188 8.23 -19.21 -21.13
CA LYS A 188 7.03 -20.06 -21.13
C LYS A 188 6.09 -19.71 -19.99
N SER A 189 6.63 -19.57 -18.80
CA SER A 189 5.86 -19.19 -17.62
C SER A 189 5.76 -17.67 -17.41
N GLN A 190 6.46 -16.86 -18.23
CA GLN A 190 6.59 -15.41 -18.08
C GLN A 190 7.07 -15.03 -16.69
N THR A 191 7.93 -15.84 -16.10
CA THR A 191 8.38 -15.66 -14.74
C THR A 191 9.81 -15.13 -14.72
N LYS A 192 9.99 -14.03 -14.04
CA LYS A 192 11.29 -13.48 -13.66
C LYS A 192 11.68 -14.01 -12.29
N THR A 193 12.83 -14.66 -12.21
CA THR A 193 13.37 -15.23 -10.97
C THR A 193 14.64 -14.50 -10.57
N LEU A 194 14.69 -14.05 -9.33
CA LEU A 194 15.90 -13.49 -8.70
C LEU A 194 16.46 -14.50 -7.70
N PHE A 195 17.73 -14.86 -7.85
CA PHE A 195 18.50 -15.65 -6.90
C PHE A 195 19.42 -14.71 -6.12
N ILE A 196 19.25 -14.62 -4.82
CA ILE A 196 19.92 -13.64 -3.97
C ILE A 196 20.58 -14.36 -2.80
N GLU A 197 21.91 -14.31 -2.71
CA GLU A 197 22.61 -14.68 -1.49
C GLU A 197 22.47 -13.54 -0.48
N ILE A 198 22.00 -13.85 0.73
CA ILE A 198 21.75 -12.83 1.74
C ILE A 198 23.10 -12.28 2.25
N PRO A 199 23.34 -10.96 2.19
CA PRO A 199 24.57 -10.37 2.67
C PRO A 199 24.68 -10.48 4.20
N GLN A 200 25.87 -10.70 4.73
CA GLN A 200 26.09 -10.78 6.17
C GLN A 200 25.67 -9.52 6.94
N LYS A 201 25.74 -8.37 6.30
CA LYS A 201 25.35 -7.09 6.86
C LYS A 201 24.53 -6.31 5.84
N ILE A 202 23.33 -5.91 6.24
CA ILE A 202 22.43 -5.05 5.45
C ILE A 202 22.53 -3.64 6.03
N GLY A 203 23.03 -2.69 5.23
CA GLY A 203 23.14 -1.27 5.62
C GLY A 203 21.86 -0.49 5.28
N PHE A 204 21.94 0.84 5.39
CA PHE A 204 20.81 1.74 5.11
C PHE A 204 20.87 2.37 3.70
N ASP A 205 21.83 1.97 2.86
CA ASP A 205 22.07 2.56 1.53
C ASP A 205 20.90 2.43 0.56
N TYR A 206 19.93 1.57 0.85
CA TYR A 206 18.68 1.47 0.10
C TYR A 206 17.76 2.69 0.32
N VAL A 207 17.97 3.49 1.37
CA VAL A 207 17.31 4.78 1.56
C VAL A 207 18.10 5.83 0.79
N LYS A 208 17.64 6.17 -0.42
CA LYS A 208 18.39 6.99 -1.37
C LYS A 208 18.49 8.48 -1.01
N ALA A 209 17.61 8.97 -0.13
CA ALA A 209 17.63 10.36 0.30
C ALA A 209 18.70 10.61 1.37
N GLU A 210 19.21 11.84 1.43
CA GLU A 210 20.21 12.28 2.41
C GLU A 210 19.58 12.39 3.81
N LYS A 211 20.23 11.80 4.83
CA LYS A 211 19.78 11.84 6.22
C LYS A 211 19.65 13.29 6.72
N GLY A 212 18.59 13.59 7.49
CA GLY A 212 18.24 14.93 7.96
C GLY A 212 17.37 15.75 7.00
N THR A 213 17.10 15.26 5.78
CA THR A 213 16.17 15.90 4.84
C THR A 213 14.74 15.44 5.07
N VAL A 214 13.79 16.26 4.64
CA VAL A 214 12.34 15.92 4.66
C VAL A 214 12.06 14.63 3.90
N GLU A 215 12.68 14.49 2.74
CA GLU A 215 12.52 13.32 1.87
C GLU A 215 12.99 12.03 2.56
N TYR A 216 14.14 12.09 3.25
CA TYR A 216 14.62 10.96 4.04
C TYR A 216 13.59 10.52 5.09
N HIS A 217 13.06 11.47 5.86
CA HIS A 217 12.09 11.18 6.92
C HIS A 217 10.75 10.68 6.36
N GLN A 218 10.32 11.18 5.20
CA GLN A 218 9.15 10.63 4.50
C GLN A 218 9.37 9.17 4.07
N HIS A 219 10.57 8.84 3.55
CA HIS A 219 10.91 7.47 3.15
C HIS A 219 10.92 6.53 4.35
N ILE A 220 11.70 6.82 5.40
CA ILE A 220 11.78 5.93 6.57
C ILE A 220 10.44 5.78 7.27
N LYS A 221 9.66 6.86 7.39
CA LYS A 221 8.29 6.82 7.92
C LYS A 221 7.38 5.88 7.12
N SER A 222 7.52 5.84 5.79
CA SER A 222 6.79 4.92 4.92
C SER A 222 7.28 3.48 5.01
N TYR A 223 8.57 3.25 5.37
CA TYR A 223 9.17 1.93 5.47
C TYR A 223 8.84 1.22 6.79
N ILE A 224 8.70 1.95 7.90
CA ILE A 224 8.39 1.38 9.22
C ILE A 224 7.18 0.41 9.18
N PRO A 225 5.98 0.81 8.71
CA PRO A 225 4.83 -0.10 8.66
C PRO A 225 5.05 -1.29 7.73
N ARG A 226 5.81 -1.12 6.64
CA ARG A 226 6.15 -2.21 5.72
C ARG A 226 7.09 -3.23 6.36
N MET A 227 8.12 -2.76 7.09
CA MET A 227 9.01 -3.63 7.85
C MET A 227 8.25 -4.42 8.90
N ARG A 228 7.33 -3.77 9.64
CA ARG A 228 6.47 -4.44 10.63
C ARG A 228 5.62 -5.55 10.00
N ARG A 229 5.03 -5.31 8.83
CA ARG A 229 4.28 -6.35 8.12
C ARG A 229 5.18 -7.49 7.65
N LEU A 230 6.37 -7.19 7.13
CA LEU A 230 7.35 -8.21 6.76
C LEU A 230 7.78 -9.04 7.98
N ILE A 231 8.12 -8.40 9.11
CA ILE A 231 8.48 -9.10 10.36
C ILE A 231 7.36 -10.05 10.79
N LYS A 232 6.11 -9.59 10.73
CA LYS A 232 4.95 -10.37 11.16
C LYS A 232 4.63 -11.53 10.21
N ASN A 233 4.67 -11.28 8.89
CA ASN A 233 4.02 -12.15 7.90
C ASN A 233 4.98 -12.86 6.95
N LEU A 234 6.29 -12.52 6.94
CA LEU A 234 7.24 -13.07 5.97
C LEU A 234 7.23 -14.60 5.95
N ASP A 235 7.17 -15.23 7.12
CA ASP A 235 7.17 -16.71 7.26
C ASP A 235 5.97 -17.39 6.59
N LYS A 236 4.86 -16.68 6.38
CA LYS A 236 3.69 -17.20 5.67
C LYS A 236 3.93 -17.28 4.14
N TYR A 237 4.86 -16.50 3.62
CA TYR A 237 5.13 -16.32 2.19
C TYR A 237 6.45 -16.93 1.73
N ILE A 238 7.34 -17.25 2.68
CA ILE A 238 8.58 -17.97 2.37
C ILE A 238 8.35 -19.46 2.46
N ILE A 239 8.69 -20.15 1.37
CA ILE A 239 8.67 -21.60 1.32
C ILE A 239 10.12 -22.08 1.37
N GLU A 240 10.47 -22.88 2.37
CA GLU A 240 11.78 -23.51 2.44
C GLU A 240 11.90 -24.54 1.31
N SER A 241 12.91 -24.39 0.48
CA SER A 241 13.17 -25.26 -0.65
C SER A 241 14.15 -26.38 -0.30
N ASN A 242 15.38 -26.03 0.11
CA ASN A 242 16.43 -26.95 0.58
C ASN A 242 17.55 -26.15 1.26
N ASN A 243 18.17 -26.69 2.33
CA ASN A 243 19.42 -26.19 2.94
C ASN A 243 19.48 -24.65 3.12
N ASN A 244 18.56 -24.07 3.89
CA ASN A 244 18.46 -22.63 4.12
C ASN A 244 18.25 -21.77 2.85
N THR A 245 17.73 -22.39 1.80
CA THR A 245 17.24 -21.69 0.61
C THR A 245 15.74 -21.53 0.73
N TYR A 246 15.27 -20.28 0.60
CA TYR A 246 13.86 -19.93 0.72
C TYR A 246 13.36 -19.28 -0.57
N LYS A 247 12.08 -19.47 -0.87
CA LYS A 247 11.44 -18.95 -2.07
C LYS A 247 10.23 -18.10 -1.74
N ILE A 248 10.11 -16.96 -2.38
CA ILE A 248 8.93 -16.08 -2.34
C ILE A 248 8.31 -16.01 -3.73
N ASN A 249 7.01 -16.32 -3.83
CA ASN A 249 6.24 -15.98 -5.02
C ASN A 249 5.67 -14.57 -4.84
N GLN A 250 6.35 -13.57 -5.42
CA GLN A 250 5.92 -12.17 -5.33
C GLN A 250 4.56 -11.92 -5.98
N SER A 251 4.17 -12.73 -6.96
CA SER A 251 2.86 -12.61 -7.62
C SER A 251 1.69 -13.02 -6.72
N SER A 252 1.95 -13.77 -5.64
CA SER A 252 0.94 -14.12 -4.64
C SER A 252 0.78 -13.06 -3.55
N ALA A 253 1.68 -12.07 -3.47
CA ALA A 253 1.54 -10.96 -2.54
C ALA A 253 0.43 -9.99 -2.99
N ILE A 254 -0.27 -9.43 -2.03
CA ILE A 254 -1.29 -8.41 -2.31
C ILE A 254 -0.60 -7.12 -2.74
N GLN A 255 -1.05 -6.55 -3.86
CA GLN A 255 -0.57 -5.25 -4.33
C GLN A 255 -1.18 -4.13 -3.47
N ASP A 256 -0.41 -3.10 -3.14
CA ASP A 256 -0.93 -1.93 -2.42
C ASP A 256 -2.03 -1.19 -3.22
N SER A 257 -2.01 -1.36 -4.56
CA SER A 257 -3.02 -0.84 -5.48
C SER A 257 -4.14 -1.83 -5.78
N VAL A 258 -4.18 -2.98 -5.11
CA VAL A 258 -5.23 -3.97 -5.27
C VAL A 258 -6.57 -3.35 -4.93
N ASN A 259 -7.55 -3.61 -5.79
CA ASN A 259 -8.91 -3.19 -5.53
C ASN A 259 -9.59 -4.10 -4.51
N MET A 260 -10.41 -3.49 -3.68
CA MET A 260 -11.29 -4.12 -2.72
C MET A 260 -12.71 -3.66 -3.00
N ALA A 261 -13.65 -4.57 -2.91
CA ALA A 261 -15.05 -4.25 -3.08
C ALA A 261 -15.91 -4.89 -1.98
N VAL A 262 -16.96 -4.18 -1.60
CA VAL A 262 -17.99 -4.64 -0.69
C VAL A 262 -19.34 -4.39 -1.35
N VAL A 263 -20.21 -5.38 -1.34
CA VAL A 263 -21.58 -5.26 -1.86
C VAL A 263 -22.58 -5.50 -0.75
N LEU A 264 -23.59 -4.62 -0.68
CA LEU A 264 -24.79 -4.81 0.13
C LEU A 264 -25.94 -5.21 -0.79
N TYR A 265 -26.51 -6.39 -0.55
CA TYR A 265 -27.65 -6.90 -1.32
C TYR A 265 -28.55 -7.80 -0.47
N ASN A 266 -29.83 -7.51 -0.46
CA ASN A 266 -30.85 -8.27 0.30
C ASN A 266 -30.48 -8.51 1.77
N GLY A 267 -29.94 -7.46 2.44
CA GLY A 267 -29.52 -7.51 3.84
C GLY A 267 -28.25 -8.33 4.11
N LYS A 268 -27.59 -8.83 3.06
CA LYS A 268 -26.33 -9.55 3.14
C LYS A 268 -25.17 -8.68 2.64
N GLU A 269 -24.00 -8.90 3.22
CA GLU A 269 -22.76 -8.27 2.80
C GLU A 269 -21.88 -9.29 2.07
N PHE A 270 -21.38 -8.90 0.91
CA PHE A 270 -20.42 -9.66 0.09
C PHE A 270 -19.17 -8.84 -0.06
N ARG A 271 -18.01 -9.44 0.13
CA ARG A 271 -16.73 -8.76 0.06
C ARG A 271 -15.71 -9.54 -0.75
N ALA A 272 -14.83 -8.87 -1.44
CA ALA A 272 -13.73 -9.48 -2.17
C ALA A 272 -12.54 -8.53 -2.33
N VAL A 273 -11.37 -9.15 -2.55
CA VAL A 273 -10.12 -8.48 -2.91
C VAL A 273 -9.70 -8.98 -4.29
N SER A 274 -9.22 -8.08 -5.14
CA SER A 274 -8.71 -8.47 -6.46
C SER A 274 -7.44 -9.32 -6.36
N GLY A 275 -7.24 -10.20 -7.35
CA GLY A 275 -6.10 -11.11 -7.39
C GLY A 275 -6.47 -12.54 -6.98
N LYS A 276 -5.45 -13.41 -6.85
CA LYS A 276 -5.64 -14.82 -6.48
C LYS A 276 -5.79 -15.06 -4.98
N ASN A 277 -5.45 -14.06 -4.17
CA ASN A 277 -5.52 -14.19 -2.72
C ASN A 277 -6.95 -13.99 -2.24
N ASP A 278 -7.48 -14.99 -1.55
CA ASP A 278 -8.76 -14.91 -0.89
C ASP A 278 -8.55 -14.64 0.61
N ILE A 279 -9.38 -13.79 1.16
CA ILE A 279 -9.45 -13.53 2.60
C ILE A 279 -10.60 -14.32 3.18
N GLU A 280 -10.52 -14.60 4.48
CA GLU A 280 -11.56 -15.32 5.19
C GLU A 280 -12.93 -14.66 4.99
N ASN A 281 -13.97 -15.45 4.73
CA ASN A 281 -15.33 -15.00 4.45
C ASN A 281 -15.48 -14.05 3.25
N SER A 282 -14.58 -14.12 2.27
CA SER A 282 -14.69 -13.37 1.01
C SER A 282 -15.21 -14.22 -0.14
N CYS A 283 -15.71 -13.54 -1.18
CA CYS A 283 -16.05 -14.19 -2.43
C CYS A 283 -14.79 -14.65 -3.15
N THR A 284 -14.75 -15.93 -3.48
CA THR A 284 -13.61 -16.58 -4.14
C THR A 284 -13.76 -16.57 -5.65
N LEU A 285 -12.70 -16.95 -6.34
CA LEU A 285 -12.73 -17.18 -7.78
C LEU A 285 -13.67 -18.32 -8.14
N ILE A 286 -14.40 -18.14 -9.24
CA ILE A 286 -15.09 -19.24 -9.89
C ILE A 286 -14.09 -20.03 -10.73
N PRO A 287 -14.21 -21.37 -10.77
CA PRO A 287 -13.36 -22.18 -11.62
C PRO A 287 -13.46 -21.78 -13.09
N PRO A 288 -12.35 -21.78 -13.84
CA PRO A 288 -12.35 -21.45 -15.25
C PRO A 288 -13.40 -22.26 -16.04
N GLY A 289 -14.16 -21.61 -16.90
CA GLY A 289 -15.22 -22.20 -17.71
C GLY A 289 -16.58 -22.35 -16.99
N GLN A 290 -16.69 -21.90 -15.75
CA GLN A 290 -17.94 -21.85 -15.00
C GLN A 290 -18.46 -20.42 -14.78
N GLU A 291 -17.72 -19.43 -15.30
CA GLU A 291 -18.08 -18.03 -15.18
C GLU A 291 -19.33 -17.69 -16.01
N CYS A 292 -20.22 -16.91 -15.43
CA CYS A 292 -21.39 -16.39 -16.11
C CYS A 292 -21.10 -15.12 -16.91
N PHE A 293 -20.18 -14.28 -16.40
CA PHE A 293 -19.88 -12.98 -16.96
C PHE A 293 -18.49 -12.94 -17.58
N GLU A 294 -18.40 -12.48 -18.82
CA GLU A 294 -17.13 -12.31 -19.52
C GLU A 294 -16.33 -11.15 -18.97
N SER A 295 -15.04 -11.32 -18.84
CA SER A 295 -14.07 -10.28 -18.50
C SER A 295 -13.18 -9.93 -19.67
N CYS A 296 -12.63 -8.70 -19.65
CA CYS A 296 -11.80 -8.17 -20.72
C CYS A 296 -10.32 -8.11 -20.34
N LYS A 297 -9.49 -7.98 -21.36
CA LYS A 297 -8.06 -7.68 -21.19
C LYS A 297 -7.87 -6.19 -20.93
N VAL A 298 -7.21 -5.86 -19.82
CA VAL A 298 -6.91 -4.47 -19.44
C VAL A 298 -5.49 -4.41 -18.89
N ASN A 299 -4.68 -3.46 -19.36
CA ASN A 299 -3.32 -3.24 -18.86
C ASN A 299 -3.32 -2.44 -17.52
N LYS A 300 -2.13 -2.22 -16.94
CA LYS A 300 -1.98 -1.45 -15.70
C LYS A 300 -2.44 0.01 -15.79
N LEU A 301 -2.43 0.57 -17.01
CA LEU A 301 -2.88 1.95 -17.27
C LEU A 301 -4.40 2.04 -17.51
N GLY A 302 -5.12 0.92 -17.39
CA GLY A 302 -6.56 0.89 -17.63
C GLY A 302 -6.97 0.81 -19.09
N LYS A 303 -6.02 0.59 -20.02
CA LYS A 303 -6.34 0.49 -21.45
C LYS A 303 -6.94 -0.87 -21.77
N LEU A 304 -8.16 -0.85 -22.31
CA LEU A 304 -8.90 -2.03 -22.76
C LEU A 304 -8.27 -2.64 -24.01
N GLY A 305 -8.43 -3.94 -24.18
CA GLY A 305 -8.01 -4.71 -25.36
C GLY A 305 -6.58 -5.19 -25.34
N ILE A 306 -5.76 -4.72 -24.40
CA ILE A 306 -4.37 -5.12 -24.20
C ILE A 306 -4.10 -5.45 -22.75
N GLY A 307 -3.06 -6.24 -22.48
CA GLY A 307 -2.68 -6.64 -21.12
C GLY A 307 -3.20 -8.03 -20.77
N TYR A 308 -3.60 -8.23 -19.53
CA TYR A 308 -4.10 -9.52 -19.04
C TYR A 308 -5.60 -9.49 -18.74
N ASN A 309 -6.23 -10.67 -18.83
CA ASN A 309 -7.65 -10.80 -18.55
C ASN A 309 -7.95 -10.57 -17.05
N ARG A 310 -8.92 -9.70 -16.77
CA ARG A 310 -9.31 -9.28 -15.40
C ARG A 310 -10.30 -10.23 -14.73
N ILE A 311 -10.09 -11.53 -14.86
CA ILE A 311 -10.97 -12.56 -14.28
C ILE A 311 -11.00 -12.57 -12.76
N ASN A 312 -9.92 -12.05 -12.12
CA ASN A 312 -9.72 -12.11 -10.68
C ASN A 312 -10.08 -10.80 -9.96
N ASP A 313 -10.77 -9.87 -10.62
CA ASP A 313 -11.13 -8.60 -10.00
C ASP A 313 -12.26 -8.77 -8.97
N SER A 314 -12.20 -7.96 -7.90
CA SER A 314 -13.08 -8.05 -6.74
C SER A 314 -14.56 -7.96 -7.11
N GLU A 315 -14.91 -7.03 -8.00
CA GLU A 315 -16.28 -6.82 -8.45
C GLU A 315 -16.83 -8.04 -9.18
N LYS A 316 -16.00 -8.65 -10.06
CA LYS A 316 -16.39 -9.87 -10.76
C LYS A 316 -16.64 -11.02 -9.79
N LYS A 317 -15.73 -11.27 -8.84
CA LYS A 317 -15.89 -12.32 -7.82
C LYS A 317 -17.23 -12.19 -7.10
N ILE A 318 -17.60 -10.97 -6.69
CA ILE A 318 -18.84 -10.71 -5.96
C ILE A 318 -20.06 -10.94 -6.85
N LEU A 319 -20.06 -10.41 -8.07
CA LEU A 319 -21.22 -10.53 -8.98
C LEU A 319 -21.45 -11.97 -9.43
N GLU A 320 -20.40 -12.74 -9.65
CA GLU A 320 -20.49 -14.18 -9.92
C GLU A 320 -21.06 -14.94 -8.71
N LYS A 321 -20.62 -14.60 -7.48
CA LYS A 321 -21.18 -15.21 -6.26
C LYS A 321 -22.65 -14.89 -6.08
N ILE A 322 -23.06 -13.65 -6.29
CA ILE A 322 -24.46 -13.23 -6.22
C ILE A 322 -25.27 -13.96 -7.30
N HIS A 323 -24.74 -14.06 -8.53
CA HIS A 323 -25.36 -14.83 -9.60
C HIS A 323 -25.61 -16.29 -9.19
N SER A 324 -24.60 -16.95 -8.64
CA SER A 324 -24.73 -18.32 -8.14
C SER A 324 -25.85 -18.46 -7.12
N LEU A 325 -25.92 -17.53 -6.14
CA LEU A 325 -26.94 -17.56 -5.08
C LEU A 325 -28.34 -17.20 -5.57
N ILE A 326 -28.49 -16.41 -6.63
CA ILE A 326 -29.78 -16.19 -7.28
C ILE A 326 -30.19 -17.44 -8.05
N SER A 327 -29.25 -18.06 -8.75
CA SER A 327 -29.50 -19.25 -9.58
C SER A 327 -29.92 -20.47 -8.75
N ASP A 328 -29.42 -20.60 -7.53
CA ASP A 328 -29.80 -21.67 -6.59
C ASP A 328 -31.02 -21.31 -5.70
N GLY A 329 -31.62 -20.13 -5.87
CA GLY A 329 -32.76 -19.66 -5.11
C GLY A 329 -32.46 -19.13 -3.70
N SER A 330 -31.18 -18.98 -3.31
CA SER A 330 -30.75 -18.45 -2.01
C SER A 330 -30.86 -16.92 -1.90
N LEU A 331 -30.98 -16.23 -3.03
CA LEU A 331 -31.22 -14.79 -3.15
C LEU A 331 -32.33 -14.52 -4.15
N ILE A 332 -33.09 -13.46 -3.93
CA ILE A 332 -34.09 -12.97 -4.89
C ILE A 332 -33.39 -12.14 -5.97
N ASP A 333 -34.01 -12.08 -7.17
CA ASP A 333 -33.45 -11.39 -8.34
C ASP A 333 -33.97 -9.95 -8.52
N GLU A 334 -34.35 -9.32 -7.41
CA GLU A 334 -34.90 -7.96 -7.40
C GLU A 334 -34.45 -7.16 -6.16
N GLY A 335 -34.44 -5.84 -6.26
CA GLY A 335 -34.09 -4.94 -5.15
C GLY A 335 -32.87 -4.05 -5.43
N GLN A 336 -32.35 -3.43 -4.39
CA GLN A 336 -31.20 -2.54 -4.50
C GLN A 336 -29.90 -3.28 -4.20
N LEU A 337 -28.91 -3.17 -5.09
CA LEU A 337 -27.54 -3.64 -4.91
C LEU A 337 -26.61 -2.44 -4.89
N ILE A 338 -25.88 -2.25 -3.79
CA ILE A 338 -24.89 -1.18 -3.66
C ILE A 338 -23.49 -1.81 -3.64
N LEU A 339 -22.69 -1.47 -4.64
CA LEU A 339 -21.30 -1.90 -4.76
C LEU A 339 -20.39 -0.75 -4.34
N TYR A 340 -19.68 -0.92 -3.24
CA TYR A 340 -18.60 -0.03 -2.80
C TYR A 340 -17.27 -0.57 -3.30
N SER A 341 -16.46 0.27 -3.92
CA SER A 341 -15.15 -0.09 -4.44
C SER A 341 -14.09 0.91 -4.00
N LYS A 342 -12.90 0.45 -3.61
CA LYS A 342 -11.78 1.33 -3.23
C LYS A 342 -11.34 2.18 -4.40
N TRP A 343 -11.17 1.56 -5.56
CA TRP A 343 -10.88 2.23 -6.81
C TRP A 343 -12.12 2.22 -7.70
N GLU A 344 -12.24 3.21 -8.55
CA GLU A 344 -13.20 3.15 -9.64
C GLU A 344 -13.06 1.82 -10.39
N PRO A 345 -14.15 1.08 -10.64
CA PRO A 345 -14.07 -0.16 -11.39
C PRO A 345 -13.33 0.00 -12.72
N CYS A 346 -12.45 -0.93 -13.01
CA CYS A 346 -11.72 -0.92 -14.27
C CYS A 346 -12.66 -1.16 -15.46
N PRO A 347 -12.25 -0.88 -16.71
CA PRO A 347 -13.07 -1.14 -17.89
C PRO A 347 -13.66 -2.55 -17.94
N SER A 348 -12.88 -3.58 -17.58
CA SER A 348 -13.39 -4.95 -17.53
C SER A 348 -14.48 -5.15 -16.48
N CYS A 349 -14.36 -4.50 -15.30
CA CYS A 349 -15.37 -4.57 -14.26
C CYS A 349 -16.67 -3.89 -14.68
N TYR A 350 -16.62 -2.75 -15.35
CA TYR A 350 -17.82 -2.13 -15.92
C TYR A 350 -18.50 -3.01 -16.98
N TYR A 351 -17.72 -3.72 -17.79
CA TYR A 351 -18.26 -4.67 -18.75
C TYR A 351 -18.97 -5.85 -18.06
N VAL A 352 -18.39 -6.40 -17.00
CA VAL A 352 -19.03 -7.43 -16.15
C VAL A 352 -20.31 -6.90 -15.53
N ILE A 353 -20.28 -5.68 -14.96
CA ILE A 353 -21.43 -5.03 -14.35
C ILE A 353 -22.57 -4.83 -15.38
N SER A 354 -22.24 -4.44 -16.61
CA SER A 354 -23.23 -4.27 -17.69
C SER A 354 -23.96 -5.58 -18.02
N GLN A 355 -23.22 -6.69 -18.08
CA GLN A 355 -23.78 -8.02 -18.30
C GLN A 355 -24.67 -8.46 -17.12
N PHE A 356 -24.24 -8.16 -15.88
CA PHE A 356 -25.04 -8.45 -14.68
C PHE A 356 -26.38 -7.69 -14.70
N ILE A 357 -26.37 -6.39 -14.98
CA ILE A 357 -27.59 -5.57 -15.07
C ILE A 357 -28.50 -6.08 -16.18
N LYS A 358 -27.95 -6.44 -17.33
CA LYS A 358 -28.74 -7.00 -18.45
C LYS A 358 -29.41 -8.33 -18.09
N LYS A 359 -28.71 -9.17 -17.30
CA LYS A 359 -29.25 -10.46 -16.84
C LYS A 359 -30.27 -10.31 -15.75
N TYR A 360 -30.12 -9.32 -14.86
CA TYR A 360 -30.99 -9.06 -13.71
C TYR A 360 -31.60 -7.65 -13.74
N PRO A 361 -32.55 -7.37 -14.68
CA PRO A 361 -33.05 -6.01 -14.89
C PRO A 361 -33.91 -5.45 -13.75
N LYS A 362 -34.34 -6.30 -12.81
CA LYS A 362 -35.09 -5.89 -11.60
C LYS A 362 -34.14 -5.49 -10.45
N ILE A 363 -32.84 -5.71 -10.58
CA ILE A 363 -31.85 -5.29 -9.59
C ILE A 363 -31.40 -3.88 -9.93
N ASN A 364 -31.67 -2.94 -9.03
CA ASN A 364 -31.17 -1.57 -9.15
C ASN A 364 -29.73 -1.52 -8.61
N LEU A 365 -28.73 -1.66 -9.49
CA LEU A 365 -27.32 -1.67 -9.14
C LEU A 365 -26.77 -0.25 -9.13
N LYS A 366 -26.09 0.12 -8.03
CA LYS A 366 -25.37 1.38 -7.88
C LYS A 366 -23.90 1.10 -7.52
N VAL A 367 -22.98 1.79 -8.18
CA VAL A 367 -21.54 1.73 -7.89
C VAL A 367 -21.11 3.00 -7.16
N MET A 368 -20.40 2.84 -6.07
CA MET A 368 -19.84 3.94 -5.29
C MET A 368 -18.36 3.69 -5.06
N TYR A 369 -17.49 4.57 -5.55
CA TYR A 369 -16.03 4.39 -5.46
C TYR A 369 -15.34 5.52 -4.72
N TYR A 370 -14.19 5.17 -4.07
CA TYR A 370 -13.42 6.10 -3.24
C TYR A 370 -12.40 6.91 -4.07
N LYS A 371 -11.59 6.21 -4.91
CA LYS A 371 -10.54 6.80 -5.75
C LYS A 371 -10.85 6.60 -7.23
N GLU A 372 -10.44 7.54 -8.06
CA GLU A 372 -10.56 7.40 -9.51
C GLU A 372 -9.51 6.42 -10.05
N TYR A 373 -9.82 5.74 -11.15
CA TYR A 373 -8.91 4.80 -11.78
C TYR A 373 -7.68 5.54 -12.32
N GLY A 374 -6.49 5.12 -11.88
CA GLY A 374 -5.23 5.77 -12.26
C GLY A 374 -4.81 6.95 -11.38
N GLU A 375 -5.59 7.34 -10.39
CA GLU A 375 -5.21 8.33 -9.37
C GLU A 375 -4.08 7.76 -8.50
N LYS A 376 -2.99 8.56 -8.29
CA LYS A 376 -1.80 8.15 -7.52
C LYS A 376 -1.91 8.53 -6.05
#